data_9d6df2d92a0a8f2001a025cd5acb2d91
#
_entry.id   9d6df2d92a0a8f2001a025cd5acb2d91
#
_cell.length_a   1.000
_cell.length_b   1.000
_cell.length_c   1.000
_cell.angle_alpha   90.00
_cell.angle_beta   90.00
_cell.angle_gamma   90.00
#
_symmetry.space_group_name_H-M   'P 1'
#
loop_
_entity.id
_entity.type
_entity.pdbx_description
1 polymer ?
#
loop_
_entity_poly.entity_id
_entity_poly.type
_entity_poly.pdbx_seq_one_letter_code
_entity_poly.pdbx_strand_id
1 'polypeptide(L)'
;MLLAAAWKRLLVASVAVAGLWAAVLWVAPSTPSTGAARPSVRVAGPPSVLVDSASGPLRAVVQSGLAAPGGGRFDRFDVTAQPIVAPVNARGQVAFYATVLHAPAREGIFLNGSGWVTKVAAFGDAVPGGGTLAEFAAHPLPALNAAGHVAFGARIAGGRATEGLFLAGEDGLRVIALAGDDAPGVPAGVLVSFDAPALNDNDEMAFVANVRRGRDTMDVLYFWNGRRLQRLVAEGERLSRIGGTMDKIGEPALNNSGVVAFPAAIFKGPVLGGIFLAGARDLRLLVGAGDRVPSGAMILRFSELVAIDDEDGIAFGAYLGADGRAREAVLRGGPDGLVEIAVEGAVAPGGGRYAGFGPWPTVGPGGVTAFIAALDGGPGPLAAFAGATGDMRRVATMGETLPGGGRIGRFALNAVAVAGPGGTLTFATMAEKEGEPNAIYCRCPVVAK
;
A
#
# COMPACT_ATOMS: atom_id res chain seq x y z
N MET A 1 22.43 -9.94 -14.52
CA MET A 1 22.53 -10.93 -13.43
C MET A 1 22.91 -10.31 -12.08
N LEU A 2 23.93 -9.47 -11.97
CA LEU A 2 24.38 -8.87 -10.71
C LEU A 2 23.34 -7.88 -10.11
N LEU A 3 22.62 -7.11 -10.90
CA LEU A 3 21.61 -6.15 -10.46
C LEU A 3 20.33 -6.81 -9.92
N ALA A 4 19.84 -7.88 -10.54
CA ALA A 4 18.69 -8.65 -10.07
C ALA A 4 18.99 -9.37 -8.73
N ALA A 5 20.21 -9.88 -8.58
CA ALA A 5 20.67 -10.50 -7.34
C ALA A 5 20.86 -9.46 -6.21
N ALA A 6 21.28 -8.25 -6.53
CA ALA A 6 21.39 -7.15 -5.57
C ALA A 6 20.01 -6.65 -5.11
N TRP A 7 19.03 -6.64 -6.01
CA TRP A 7 17.66 -6.26 -5.68
C TRP A 7 16.97 -7.28 -4.78
N LYS A 8 17.18 -8.58 -5.04
CA LYS A 8 16.73 -9.65 -4.13
C LYS A 8 17.31 -9.50 -2.71
N ARG A 9 18.59 -9.12 -2.59
CA ARG A 9 19.23 -8.88 -1.29
C ARG A 9 18.76 -7.60 -0.61
N LEU A 10 18.43 -6.56 -1.37
CA LEU A 10 17.91 -5.28 -0.86
C LEU A 10 16.42 -5.38 -0.49
N LEU A 11 15.60 -6.11 -1.25
CA LEU A 11 14.20 -6.41 -0.88
C LEU A 11 14.13 -7.21 0.43
N VAL A 12 15.01 -8.19 0.61
CA VAL A 12 15.12 -8.97 1.85
C VAL A 12 15.64 -8.09 3.01
N ALA A 13 16.53 -7.13 2.75
CA ALA A 13 17.06 -6.24 3.79
C ALA A 13 16.07 -5.11 4.18
N SER A 14 15.23 -4.66 3.26
CA SER A 14 14.20 -3.64 3.56
C SER A 14 13.06 -4.19 4.43
N VAL A 15 12.75 -5.46 4.32
CA VAL A 15 11.80 -6.18 5.20
C VAL A 15 12.37 -6.41 6.60
N ALA A 16 13.71 -6.36 6.78
CA ALA A 16 14.35 -6.58 8.06
C ALA A 16 14.36 -5.36 9.01
N VAL A 17 13.91 -4.18 8.57
CA VAL A 17 13.87 -2.96 9.39
C VAL A 17 12.47 -2.65 9.95
N ALA A 18 11.41 -3.23 9.38
CA ALA A 18 10.10 -3.26 9.99
C ALA A 18 9.99 -4.49 10.90
N GLY A 19 10.47 -4.36 12.14
CA GLY A 19 10.32 -5.23 13.29
C GLY A 19 10.24 -6.76 13.09
N LEU A 20 11.32 -7.47 13.44
CA LEU A 20 11.36 -8.86 13.96
C LEU A 20 10.31 -9.89 13.46
N TRP A 21 10.34 -10.20 12.16
CA TRP A 21 9.69 -11.41 11.63
C TRP A 21 10.67 -12.57 11.35
N ALA A 22 11.88 -12.50 11.85
CA ALA A 22 12.87 -13.53 11.69
C ALA A 22 12.96 -14.38 12.95
N ALA A 23 12.07 -15.32 13.14
CA ALA A 23 12.28 -16.62 13.78
C ALA A 23 10.96 -17.37 13.97
N VAL A 24 10.44 -18.00 12.93
CA VAL A 24 9.63 -19.19 13.14
C VAL A 24 10.36 -20.36 12.51
N LEU A 25 11.01 -21.12 13.39
CA LEU A 25 11.60 -22.41 13.14
C LEU A 25 10.57 -23.36 12.52
N TRP A 26 11.01 -24.04 11.51
CA TRP A 26 10.36 -25.15 10.85
C TRP A 26 9.83 -26.17 11.87
N VAL A 27 8.53 -26.33 12.00
CA VAL A 27 7.89 -27.43 12.74
C VAL A 27 7.17 -28.29 11.71
N ALA A 28 7.48 -29.58 11.75
CA ALA A 28 6.94 -30.60 10.87
C ALA A 28 5.38 -30.66 10.92
N PRO A 29 4.73 -31.09 9.82
CA PRO A 29 3.27 -31.07 9.72
C PRO A 29 2.64 -32.04 10.72
N SER A 30 1.78 -31.53 11.59
CA SER A 30 0.86 -32.32 12.37
C SER A 30 -0.31 -32.80 11.48
N THR A 31 -0.70 -34.04 11.61
CA THR A 31 -1.83 -34.70 10.93
C THR A 31 -3.12 -33.87 10.99
N PRO A 32 -3.93 -33.83 9.93
CA PRO A 32 -5.14 -33.03 9.90
C PRO A 32 -6.20 -33.58 10.87
N SER A 33 -6.66 -32.73 11.79
CA SER A 33 -7.87 -32.99 12.55
C SER A 33 -9.08 -32.73 11.63
N THR A 34 -10.01 -33.67 11.58
CA THR A 34 -11.30 -33.57 10.93
C THR A 34 -12.15 -32.53 11.66
N GLY A 35 -12.11 -31.28 11.20
CA GLY A 35 -12.92 -30.18 11.71
C GLY A 35 -13.54 -29.39 10.55
N ALA A 36 -14.83 -29.13 10.66
CA ALA A 36 -15.75 -28.31 9.86
C ALA A 36 -15.30 -27.90 8.44
N ALA A 37 -16.05 -28.29 7.45
CA ALA A 37 -15.85 -27.96 6.04
C ALA A 37 -15.67 -26.44 5.86
N ARG A 38 -14.46 -26.04 5.43
CA ARG A 38 -14.19 -24.68 4.94
C ARG A 38 -15.00 -24.44 3.67
N PRO A 39 -15.52 -23.23 3.43
CA PRO A 39 -16.14 -22.93 2.15
C PRO A 39 -15.13 -23.22 1.03
N SER A 40 -15.53 -24.03 0.06
CA SER A 40 -14.71 -24.35 -1.11
C SER A 40 -14.46 -23.08 -1.91
N VAL A 41 -13.20 -22.71 -2.06
CA VAL A 41 -12.79 -21.64 -2.98
C VAL A 41 -13.15 -22.08 -4.40
N ARG A 42 -14.10 -21.39 -5.05
CA ARG A 42 -14.42 -21.65 -6.46
C ARG A 42 -13.30 -21.03 -7.31
N VAL A 43 -12.79 -21.79 -8.25
CA VAL A 43 -11.88 -21.27 -9.29
C VAL A 43 -12.73 -20.40 -10.22
N ALA A 44 -12.42 -19.10 -10.27
CA ALA A 44 -13.10 -18.18 -11.15
C ALA A 44 -12.72 -18.43 -12.62
N GLY A 45 -13.71 -18.46 -13.49
CA GLY A 45 -13.50 -18.30 -14.93
C GLY A 45 -13.07 -16.87 -15.26
N PRO A 46 -12.42 -16.62 -16.39
CA PRO A 46 -11.94 -15.28 -16.73
C PRO A 46 -13.09 -14.29 -16.81
N PRO A 47 -13.01 -13.12 -16.14
CA PRO A 47 -14.01 -12.07 -16.26
C PRO A 47 -13.99 -11.50 -17.68
N SER A 48 -15.14 -11.42 -18.32
CA SER A 48 -15.33 -10.89 -19.67
C SER A 48 -15.61 -9.39 -19.67
N VAL A 49 -14.76 -8.58 -19.04
CA VAL A 49 -14.81 -7.12 -19.17
C VAL A 49 -13.52 -6.67 -19.84
N LEU A 50 -13.64 -6.27 -21.11
CA LEU A 50 -12.59 -5.54 -21.81
C LEU A 50 -12.46 -4.15 -21.16
N VAL A 51 -11.59 -4.03 -20.18
CA VAL A 51 -11.13 -2.72 -19.72
C VAL A 51 -10.17 -2.22 -20.78
N ASP A 52 -10.58 -1.18 -21.51
CA ASP A 52 -9.72 -0.52 -22.49
C ASP A 52 -8.51 0.05 -21.71
N SER A 53 -7.37 -0.60 -21.93
CA SER A 53 -6.16 -0.47 -21.13
C SER A 53 -5.61 0.93 -21.14
N ALA A 54 -5.38 1.48 -19.97
CA ALA A 54 -4.56 2.64 -19.64
C ALA A 54 -4.53 3.70 -20.75
N SER A 55 -5.64 4.41 -20.94
CA SER A 55 -5.78 5.45 -21.95
C SER A 55 -5.04 6.71 -21.52
N GLY A 56 -3.85 6.92 -22.07
CA GLY A 56 -3.10 8.15 -21.89
C GLY A 56 -1.59 7.96 -22.02
N PRO A 57 -0.84 8.99 -22.44
CA PRO A 57 0.61 8.93 -22.44
C PRO A 57 1.16 8.89 -21.02
N LEU A 58 2.27 8.18 -20.83
CA LEU A 58 3.06 8.27 -19.61
C LEU A 58 3.67 9.68 -19.51
N ARG A 59 3.43 10.38 -18.41
CA ARG A 59 3.93 11.74 -18.18
C ARG A 59 4.49 11.89 -16.76
N ALA A 60 5.42 12.79 -16.58
CA ALA A 60 5.85 13.19 -15.25
C ALA A 60 4.75 14.04 -14.59
N VAL A 61 4.43 13.67 -13.36
CA VAL A 61 3.53 14.42 -12.46
C VAL A 61 4.30 15.54 -11.80
N VAL A 62 5.49 15.20 -11.28
CA VAL A 62 6.42 16.10 -10.61
C VAL A 62 7.83 15.54 -10.75
N GLN A 63 8.82 16.46 -10.74
CA GLN A 63 10.24 16.13 -10.78
C GLN A 63 11.01 16.96 -9.77
N SER A 64 12.12 16.43 -9.27
CA SER A 64 13.06 17.19 -8.46
C SER A 64 13.61 18.39 -9.25
N GLY A 65 13.91 19.47 -8.54
CA GLY A 65 14.33 20.74 -9.14
C GLY A 65 13.19 21.66 -9.58
N LEU A 66 11.95 21.19 -9.74
CA LEU A 66 10.80 22.04 -10.00
C LEU A 66 10.45 22.88 -8.76
N ALA A 67 9.89 24.09 -9.00
CA ALA A 67 9.45 24.97 -7.93
C ALA A 67 8.34 24.32 -7.09
N ALA A 68 8.50 24.37 -5.77
CA ALA A 68 7.50 23.85 -4.83
C ALA A 68 6.56 24.96 -4.38
N PRO A 69 5.26 24.66 -4.13
CA PRO A 69 4.32 25.58 -3.52
C PRO A 69 4.83 26.05 -2.14
N GLY A 70 4.81 27.35 -1.91
CA GLY A 70 5.35 27.95 -0.67
C GLY A 70 6.84 28.30 -0.74
N GLY A 71 7.49 28.07 -1.88
CA GLY A 71 8.90 28.40 -2.14
C GLY A 71 9.81 27.18 -2.14
N GLY A 72 11.04 27.42 -2.64
CA GLY A 72 12.03 26.35 -2.79
C GLY A 72 11.81 25.44 -4.00
N ARG A 73 12.44 24.27 -3.98
CA ARG A 73 12.39 23.28 -5.05
C ARG A 73 12.21 21.89 -4.49
N PHE A 74 11.41 21.06 -5.17
CA PHE A 74 11.30 19.64 -4.84
C PHE A 74 12.66 18.96 -4.94
N ASP A 75 12.93 18.05 -4.03
CA ASP A 75 14.19 17.29 -3.94
C ASP A 75 13.91 15.79 -4.08
N ARG A 76 13.35 15.18 -3.05
CA ARG A 76 13.10 13.74 -3.00
C ARG A 76 11.62 13.46 -2.75
N PHE A 77 11.17 12.30 -3.26
CA PHE A 77 9.80 11.79 -3.08
C PHE A 77 9.76 10.50 -2.26
N ASP A 78 10.94 10.07 -1.78
CA ASP A 78 11.12 8.84 -1.02
C ASP A 78 11.58 9.11 0.41
N VAL A 79 11.34 8.12 1.25
CA VAL A 79 11.93 8.01 2.59
C VAL A 79 12.59 6.65 2.70
N THR A 80 13.74 6.58 3.35
CA THR A 80 14.47 5.33 3.54
C THR A 80 13.60 4.31 4.28
N ALA A 81 13.52 3.09 3.75
CA ALA A 81 12.80 1.94 4.29
C ALA A 81 11.25 2.01 4.25
N GLN A 82 10.65 3.04 3.67
CA GLN A 82 9.19 3.11 3.50
C GLN A 82 8.79 2.91 2.03
N PRO A 83 7.62 2.32 1.74
CA PRO A 83 7.05 2.30 0.40
C PRO A 83 6.85 3.73 -0.13
N ILE A 84 7.04 3.92 -1.43
CA ILE A 84 6.75 5.20 -2.09
C ILE A 84 5.43 5.05 -2.83
N VAL A 85 4.41 5.70 -2.30
CA VAL A 85 3.05 5.67 -2.82
C VAL A 85 2.67 7.05 -3.32
N ALA A 86 2.11 7.09 -4.53
CA ALA A 86 1.55 8.30 -5.10
C ALA A 86 0.13 7.99 -5.62
N PRO A 87 -0.89 7.94 -4.73
CA PRO A 87 -2.25 7.60 -5.11
C PRO A 87 -2.82 8.58 -6.13
N VAL A 88 -3.61 8.04 -7.05
CA VAL A 88 -4.27 8.79 -8.12
C VAL A 88 -5.78 8.59 -8.05
N ASN A 89 -6.55 9.66 -8.16
CA ASN A 89 -8.00 9.60 -8.18
C ASN A 89 -8.60 9.69 -9.60
N ALA A 90 -9.93 9.58 -9.71
CA ALA A 90 -10.65 9.65 -10.97
C ALA A 90 -10.51 10.99 -11.71
N ARG A 91 -10.13 12.07 -11.02
CA ARG A 91 -9.85 13.38 -11.61
C ARG A 91 -8.43 13.49 -12.16
N GLY A 92 -7.62 12.42 -12.04
CA GLY A 92 -6.20 12.43 -12.42
C GLY A 92 -5.33 13.26 -11.47
N GLN A 93 -5.82 13.59 -10.28
CA GLN A 93 -5.02 14.21 -9.22
C GLN A 93 -4.15 13.13 -8.56
N VAL A 94 -2.93 13.52 -8.20
CA VAL A 94 -1.95 12.63 -7.57
C VAL A 94 -1.46 13.27 -6.28
N ALA A 95 -1.66 12.58 -5.15
CA ALA A 95 -1.08 13.00 -3.87
C ALA A 95 0.29 12.37 -3.68
N PHE A 96 1.22 13.09 -3.06
CA PHE A 96 2.57 12.59 -2.82
C PHE A 96 3.26 13.31 -1.66
N TYR A 97 4.17 12.62 -1.01
CA TYR A 97 5.15 13.19 -0.09
C TYR A 97 6.35 13.73 -0.87
N ALA A 98 6.92 14.84 -0.40
CA ALA A 98 8.18 15.33 -0.93
C ALA A 98 8.99 16.10 0.12
N THR A 99 10.32 16.03 0.00
CA THR A 99 11.23 17.00 0.62
C THR A 99 11.43 18.21 -0.29
N VAL A 100 11.71 19.36 0.32
CA VAL A 100 11.85 20.65 -0.39
C VAL A 100 13.14 21.33 0.05
N LEU A 101 14.00 21.70 -0.92
CA LEU A 101 15.21 22.45 -0.68
C LEU A 101 14.96 23.97 -0.74
N HIS A 102 15.73 24.71 0.02
CA HIS A 102 15.71 26.18 0.04
C HIS A 102 14.33 26.78 0.37
N ALA A 103 13.56 26.12 1.23
CA ALA A 103 12.27 26.57 1.73
C ALA A 103 12.21 26.49 3.25
N PRO A 104 11.39 27.33 3.92
CA PRO A 104 11.10 27.18 5.35
C PRO A 104 10.44 25.84 5.65
N ALA A 105 9.52 25.40 4.80
CA ALA A 105 8.89 24.08 4.86
C ALA A 105 9.74 23.05 4.11
N ARG A 106 10.56 22.32 4.84
CA ARG A 106 11.53 21.35 4.28
C ARG A 106 10.91 20.06 3.74
N GLU A 107 9.66 19.79 4.06
CA GLU A 107 8.94 18.60 3.64
C GLU A 107 7.42 18.80 3.78
N GLY A 108 6.64 17.96 3.11
CA GLY A 108 5.18 18.00 3.20
C GLY A 108 4.49 17.01 2.27
N ILE A 109 3.18 17.09 2.30
CA ILE A 109 2.26 16.40 1.39
C ILE A 109 1.74 17.40 0.38
N PHE A 110 1.76 17.00 -0.88
CA PHE A 110 1.37 17.80 -2.02
C PHE A 110 0.34 17.06 -2.87
N LEU A 111 -0.46 17.83 -3.60
CA LEU A 111 -1.46 17.31 -4.55
C LEU A 111 -1.21 17.95 -5.92
N ASN A 112 -0.94 17.11 -6.93
CA ASN A 112 -0.92 17.54 -8.32
C ASN A 112 -2.32 17.37 -8.92
N GLY A 113 -2.83 18.41 -9.57
CA GLY A 113 -4.10 18.36 -10.27
C GLY A 113 -4.18 19.47 -11.31
N SER A 114 -4.79 19.20 -12.46
CA SER A 114 -5.02 20.19 -13.53
C SER A 114 -3.78 20.99 -13.97
N GLY A 115 -2.59 20.37 -13.87
CA GLY A 115 -1.31 20.98 -14.26
C GLY A 115 -0.66 21.86 -13.18
N TRP A 116 -1.21 21.91 -11.99
CA TRP A 116 -0.67 22.64 -10.85
C TRP A 116 -0.41 21.70 -9.69
N VAL A 117 0.65 21.99 -8.92
CA VAL A 117 0.91 21.36 -7.64
C VAL A 117 0.47 22.31 -6.55
N THR A 118 -0.36 21.84 -5.62
CA THR A 118 -0.78 22.56 -4.42
C THR A 118 -0.19 21.93 -3.18
N LYS A 119 0.07 22.75 -2.17
CA LYS A 119 0.44 22.27 -0.84
C LYS A 119 -0.82 21.78 -0.13
N VAL A 120 -0.81 20.54 0.34
CA VAL A 120 -1.85 19.98 1.22
C VAL A 120 -1.52 20.30 2.67
N ALA A 121 -0.30 19.93 3.11
CA ALA A 121 0.21 20.22 4.43
C ALA A 121 1.74 20.18 4.39
N ALA A 122 2.40 21.02 5.18
CA ALA A 122 3.84 21.09 5.20
C ALA A 122 4.40 21.32 6.61
N PHE A 123 5.70 21.05 6.77
CA PHE A 123 6.42 21.36 7.99
C PHE A 123 6.18 22.82 8.42
N GLY A 124 5.81 23.01 9.69
CA GLY A 124 5.50 24.29 10.29
C GLY A 124 4.04 24.75 10.18
N ASP A 125 3.20 24.06 9.40
CA ASP A 125 1.76 24.41 9.33
C ASP A 125 1.09 24.17 10.68
N ALA A 126 0.16 25.05 11.07
CA ALA A 126 -0.55 24.98 12.33
C ALA A 126 -1.50 23.77 12.41
N VAL A 127 -1.49 23.09 13.56
CA VAL A 127 -2.41 21.97 13.84
C VAL A 127 -3.64 22.51 14.58
N PRO A 128 -4.87 22.17 14.16
CA PRO A 128 -6.07 22.48 14.92
C PRO A 128 -5.98 21.90 16.34
N GLY A 129 -6.17 22.75 17.35
CA GLY A 129 -6.00 22.36 18.76
C GLY A 129 -4.61 22.60 19.34
N GLY A 130 -3.67 23.13 18.54
CA GLY A 130 -2.36 23.60 18.98
C GLY A 130 -1.17 22.79 18.48
N GLY A 131 -0.03 23.47 18.38
CA GLY A 131 1.20 22.94 17.81
C GLY A 131 1.33 23.14 16.30
N THR A 132 2.39 22.62 15.74
CA THR A 132 2.70 22.69 14.31
C THR A 132 3.14 21.32 13.79
N LEU A 133 2.89 21.04 12.51
CA LEU A 133 3.39 19.84 11.84
C LEU A 133 4.92 19.87 11.79
N ALA A 134 5.56 18.82 12.28
CA ALA A 134 7.00 18.78 12.50
C ALA A 134 7.75 17.80 11.60
N GLU A 135 7.15 16.67 11.26
CA GLU A 135 7.79 15.62 10.46
C GLU A 135 6.73 14.77 9.76
N PHE A 136 6.92 14.54 8.46
CA PHE A 136 6.08 13.66 7.64
C PHE A 136 6.80 12.36 7.28
N ALA A 137 8.12 12.35 7.36
CA ALA A 137 8.94 11.22 6.94
C ALA A 137 8.70 9.92 7.75
N ALA A 138 8.10 10.02 8.92
CA ALA A 138 7.66 8.86 9.71
C ALA A 138 6.41 8.19 9.10
N HIS A 139 5.60 8.96 8.34
CA HIS A 139 4.32 8.55 7.77
C HIS A 139 4.17 9.09 6.32
N PRO A 140 5.04 8.69 5.38
CA PRO A 140 5.12 9.32 4.06
C PRO A 140 4.08 8.77 3.08
N LEU A 141 3.06 8.05 3.55
CA LEU A 141 2.06 7.38 2.75
C LEU A 141 0.74 8.15 2.78
N PRO A 142 0.54 9.14 1.87
CA PRO A 142 -0.75 9.82 1.79
C PRO A 142 -1.79 8.89 1.15
N ALA A 143 -3.03 8.97 1.63
CA ALA A 143 -4.19 8.41 0.96
C ALA A 143 -5.01 9.52 0.31
N LEU A 144 -5.58 9.26 -0.87
CA LEU A 144 -6.29 10.23 -1.69
C LEU A 144 -7.64 9.68 -2.13
N ASN A 145 -8.70 10.45 -1.98
CA ASN A 145 -10.03 10.07 -2.45
C ASN A 145 -10.49 10.83 -3.72
N ALA A 146 -11.67 10.47 -4.23
CA ALA A 146 -12.23 11.07 -5.44
C ALA A 146 -12.56 12.57 -5.28
N ALA A 147 -12.84 13.05 -4.08
CA ALA A 147 -13.04 14.47 -3.80
C ALA A 147 -11.74 15.29 -3.84
N GLY A 148 -10.57 14.63 -3.78
CA GLY A 148 -9.27 15.28 -3.67
C GLY A 148 -8.86 15.54 -2.22
N HIS A 149 -9.59 14.96 -1.26
CA HIS A 149 -9.17 15.00 0.14
C HIS A 149 -8.01 14.04 0.35
N VAL A 150 -7.10 14.43 1.24
CA VAL A 150 -5.87 13.68 1.51
C VAL A 150 -5.77 13.36 3.00
N ALA A 151 -5.68 12.06 3.31
CA ALA A 151 -5.39 11.60 4.66
C ALA A 151 -3.89 11.32 4.82
N PHE A 152 -3.33 11.65 5.97
CA PHE A 152 -1.92 11.43 6.27
C PHE A 152 -1.64 11.45 7.77
N GLY A 153 -0.52 10.84 8.18
CA GLY A 153 0.06 10.96 9.51
C GLY A 153 1.14 12.03 9.54
N ALA A 154 1.35 12.67 10.69
CA ALA A 154 2.48 13.55 10.93
C ALA A 154 2.80 13.68 12.42
N ARG A 155 4.08 13.94 12.73
CA ARG A 155 4.50 14.39 14.06
C ARG A 155 4.11 15.84 14.29
N ILE A 156 3.94 16.18 15.55
CA ILE A 156 3.53 17.52 16.01
C ILE A 156 4.58 18.06 16.97
N ALA A 157 4.95 19.33 16.82
CA ALA A 157 5.79 20.05 17.78
C ALA A 157 5.01 21.16 18.47
N GLY A 158 5.31 21.41 19.75
CA GLY A 158 4.74 22.54 20.51
C GLY A 158 3.27 22.40 20.88
N GLY A 159 2.63 21.24 20.65
CA GLY A 159 1.26 20.94 21.00
C GLY A 159 1.12 20.01 22.21
N ARG A 160 -0.15 19.64 22.55
CA ARG A 160 -0.44 18.63 23.59
C ARG A 160 -0.13 17.20 23.15
N ALA A 161 -0.08 16.96 21.85
CA ALA A 161 0.19 15.66 21.24
C ALA A 161 1.52 15.71 20.48
N THR A 162 2.16 14.57 20.34
CA THR A 162 3.42 14.40 19.61
C THR A 162 3.22 13.90 18.19
N GLU A 163 2.05 13.37 17.88
CA GLU A 163 1.72 12.74 16.60
C GLU A 163 0.22 12.76 16.37
N GLY A 164 -0.24 12.77 15.14
CA GLY A 164 -1.64 12.69 14.79
C GLY A 164 -1.91 12.20 13.38
N LEU A 165 -3.15 11.78 13.16
CA LEU A 165 -3.74 11.52 11.86
C LEU A 165 -4.67 12.66 11.46
N PHE A 166 -4.57 13.03 10.20
CA PHE A 166 -5.21 14.21 9.64
C PHE A 166 -5.96 13.86 8.34
N LEU A 167 -7.01 14.63 8.09
CA LEU A 167 -7.69 14.71 6.80
C LEU A 167 -7.67 16.17 6.34
N ALA A 168 -7.05 16.43 5.20
CA ALA A 168 -7.05 17.72 4.54
C ALA A 168 -8.06 17.73 3.39
N GLY A 169 -8.89 18.75 3.33
CA GLY A 169 -9.90 18.97 2.31
C GLY A 169 -10.11 20.46 2.04
N GLU A 170 -11.19 20.80 1.36
CA GLU A 170 -11.53 22.21 1.05
C GLU A 170 -11.71 23.07 2.32
N ASP A 171 -12.23 22.48 3.39
CA ASP A 171 -12.43 23.14 4.69
C ASP A 171 -11.15 23.26 5.53
N GLY A 172 -10.00 22.85 4.99
CA GLY A 172 -8.71 22.88 5.65
C GLY A 172 -8.33 21.55 6.31
N LEU A 173 -7.51 21.62 7.36
CA LEU A 173 -6.96 20.46 8.06
C LEU A 173 -7.89 20.05 9.22
N ARG A 174 -8.35 18.81 9.22
CA ARG A 174 -9.12 18.19 10.29
C ARG A 174 -8.29 17.15 11.03
N VAL A 175 -8.30 17.20 12.34
CA VAL A 175 -7.69 16.18 13.21
C VAL A 175 -8.64 15.00 13.34
N ILE A 176 -8.14 13.79 13.11
CA ILE A 176 -8.89 12.53 13.22
C ILE A 176 -8.57 11.81 14.54
N ALA A 177 -7.28 11.73 14.89
CA ALA A 177 -6.80 11.12 16.12
C ALA A 177 -5.47 11.75 16.53
N LEU A 178 -5.22 11.85 17.84
CA LEU A 178 -3.97 12.36 18.38
C LEU A 178 -3.36 11.38 19.37
N ALA A 179 -2.06 11.29 19.39
CA ALA A 179 -1.34 10.62 20.47
C ALA A 179 -1.66 11.27 21.82
N GLY A 180 -1.97 10.45 22.82
CA GLY A 180 -2.42 10.91 24.12
C GLY A 180 -3.95 10.94 24.31
N ASP A 181 -4.74 10.80 23.24
CA ASP A 181 -6.19 10.67 23.35
C ASP A 181 -6.58 9.28 23.88
N ASP A 182 -7.77 9.18 24.50
CA ASP A 182 -8.34 7.90 24.89
C ASP A 182 -8.52 6.98 23.68
N ALA A 183 -8.22 5.69 23.84
CA ALA A 183 -8.38 4.69 22.79
C ALA A 183 -9.80 4.08 22.82
N PRO A 184 -10.72 4.45 21.90
CA PRO A 184 -12.10 3.96 21.93
C PRO A 184 -12.15 2.42 21.86
N GLY A 185 -13.00 1.80 22.70
CA GLY A 185 -13.14 0.35 22.76
C GLY A 185 -11.98 -0.42 23.44
N VAL A 186 -11.02 0.30 24.02
CA VAL A 186 -9.95 -0.26 24.87
C VAL A 186 -10.01 0.41 26.24
N PRO A 187 -10.60 -0.21 27.26
CA PRO A 187 -10.73 0.39 28.60
C PRO A 187 -9.37 0.82 29.16
N ALA A 188 -9.25 2.07 29.59
CA ALA A 188 -8.01 2.71 30.06
C ALA A 188 -6.86 2.67 29.03
N GLY A 189 -7.17 2.50 27.75
CA GLY A 189 -6.21 2.59 26.66
C GLY A 189 -5.98 4.03 26.22
N VAL A 190 -4.75 4.32 25.79
CA VAL A 190 -4.33 5.61 25.28
C VAL A 190 -3.63 5.41 23.95
N LEU A 191 -4.00 6.17 22.91
CA LEU A 191 -3.36 6.18 21.60
C LEU A 191 -1.90 6.66 21.73
N VAL A 192 -0.95 5.98 21.12
CA VAL A 192 0.48 6.28 21.22
C VAL A 192 1.06 6.72 19.89
N SER A 193 0.82 5.93 18.85
CA SER A 193 1.30 6.18 17.49
C SER A 193 0.32 5.58 16.49
N PHE A 194 0.51 5.90 15.22
CA PHE A 194 -0.38 5.51 14.14
C PHE A 194 0.43 4.98 12.94
N ASP A 195 -0.10 3.97 12.26
CA ASP A 195 0.39 3.57 10.94
C ASP A 195 -0.30 4.40 9.84
N ALA A 196 0.07 4.17 8.58
CA ALA A 196 -0.50 4.90 7.45
C ALA A 196 -2.02 4.71 7.36
N PRO A 197 -2.80 5.80 7.14
CA PRO A 197 -4.24 5.69 6.98
C PRO A 197 -4.62 5.22 5.57
N ALA A 198 -5.65 4.37 5.47
CA ALA A 198 -6.44 4.18 4.26
C ALA A 198 -7.64 5.13 4.27
N LEU A 199 -8.02 5.66 3.10
CA LEU A 199 -9.11 6.64 2.93
C LEU A 199 -10.01 6.20 1.78
N ASN A 200 -11.32 6.29 1.97
CA ASN A 200 -12.31 6.09 0.91
C ASN A 200 -12.99 7.39 0.44
N ASP A 201 -13.88 7.28 -0.54
CA ASP A 201 -14.56 8.42 -1.14
C ASP A 201 -15.64 9.05 -0.24
N ASN A 202 -15.98 8.41 0.89
CA ASN A 202 -16.90 8.91 1.91
C ASN A 202 -16.20 9.66 3.05
N ASP A 203 -14.91 9.96 2.92
CA ASP A 203 -14.04 10.50 4.00
C ASP A 203 -13.93 9.57 5.22
N GLU A 204 -14.19 8.28 5.04
CA GLU A 204 -13.96 7.29 6.06
C GLU A 204 -12.51 6.82 6.03
N MET A 205 -11.95 6.47 7.19
CA MET A 205 -10.57 6.02 7.31
C MET A 205 -10.46 4.70 8.06
N ALA A 206 -9.48 3.89 7.67
CA ALA A 206 -9.01 2.76 8.45
C ALA A 206 -7.51 2.93 8.75
N PHE A 207 -7.08 2.61 9.95
CA PHE A 207 -5.68 2.67 10.36
C PHE A 207 -5.41 1.77 11.56
N VAL A 208 -4.16 1.34 11.70
CA VAL A 208 -3.67 0.69 12.92
C VAL A 208 -3.11 1.77 13.83
N ALA A 209 -3.45 1.68 15.11
CA ALA A 209 -2.85 2.49 16.15
C ALA A 209 -2.19 1.60 17.19
N ASN A 210 -1.01 1.99 17.67
CA ASN A 210 -0.44 1.42 18.85
C ASN A 210 -1.12 2.04 20.08
N VAL A 211 -1.69 1.19 20.94
CA VAL A 211 -2.45 1.58 22.13
C VAL A 211 -1.73 1.10 23.37
N ARG A 212 -1.47 2.00 24.31
CA ARG A 212 -0.91 1.68 25.61
C ARG A 212 -2.02 1.48 26.63
N ARG A 213 -1.97 0.37 27.36
CA ARG A 213 -2.82 0.06 28.49
C ARG A 213 -1.98 -0.33 29.70
N GLY A 214 -1.83 0.57 30.64
CA GLY A 214 -0.92 0.37 31.77
C GLY A 214 0.54 0.31 31.30
N ARG A 215 1.19 -0.85 31.43
CA ARG A 215 2.58 -1.07 30.97
C ARG A 215 2.69 -1.76 29.62
N ASP A 216 1.59 -2.28 29.12
CA ASP A 216 1.54 -3.06 27.88
C ASP A 216 1.11 -2.16 26.71
N THR A 217 1.57 -2.49 25.53
CA THR A 217 1.15 -1.91 24.26
C THR A 217 0.56 -2.98 23.38
N MET A 218 -0.39 -2.62 22.52
CA MET A 218 -1.04 -3.51 21.56
C MET A 218 -1.39 -2.75 20.30
N ASP A 219 -1.40 -3.43 19.17
CA ASP A 219 -1.92 -2.90 17.92
C ASP A 219 -3.44 -3.03 17.89
N VAL A 220 -4.11 -1.98 17.45
CA VAL A 220 -5.57 -1.92 17.35
C VAL A 220 -5.95 -1.35 15.99
N LEU A 221 -6.73 -2.10 15.23
CA LEU A 221 -7.31 -1.63 13.98
C LEU A 221 -8.54 -0.80 14.27
N TYR A 222 -8.53 0.42 13.80
CA TYR A 222 -9.63 1.38 13.91
C TYR A 222 -10.26 1.71 12.57
N PHE A 223 -11.54 2.05 12.64
CA PHE A 223 -12.33 2.62 11.56
C PHE A 223 -12.95 3.93 12.01
N TRP A 224 -12.68 5.00 11.26
CA TRP A 224 -13.31 6.30 11.40
C TRP A 224 -14.41 6.45 10.36
N ASN A 225 -15.66 6.62 10.78
CA ASN A 225 -16.85 6.70 9.91
C ASN A 225 -17.26 8.15 9.59
N GLY A 226 -16.32 9.09 9.54
CA GLY A 226 -16.59 10.52 9.35
C GLY A 226 -17.00 11.27 10.62
N ARG A 227 -17.36 10.56 11.71
CA ARG A 227 -17.85 11.16 12.96
C ARG A 227 -17.19 10.61 14.22
N ARG A 228 -16.98 9.31 14.29
CA ARG A 228 -16.44 8.63 15.48
C ARG A 228 -15.47 7.54 15.08
N LEU A 229 -14.51 7.31 15.95
CA LEU A 229 -13.56 6.23 15.86
C LEU A 229 -14.17 4.95 16.47
N GLN A 230 -14.12 3.85 15.73
CA GLN A 230 -14.61 2.54 16.14
C GLN A 230 -13.48 1.52 16.06
N ARG A 231 -13.27 0.78 17.15
CA ARG A 231 -12.36 -0.36 17.17
C ARG A 231 -12.97 -1.51 16.34
N LEU A 232 -12.22 -2.06 15.40
CA LEU A 232 -12.61 -3.26 14.64
C LEU A 232 -12.06 -4.52 15.29
N VAL A 233 -10.75 -4.58 15.54
CA VAL A 233 -10.07 -5.72 16.17
C VAL A 233 -8.81 -5.22 16.89
N ALA A 234 -8.34 -5.97 17.89
CA ALA A 234 -7.12 -5.69 18.61
C ALA A 234 -6.21 -6.90 18.70
N GLU A 235 -4.91 -6.66 18.80
CA GLU A 235 -3.94 -7.68 19.21
C GLU A 235 -4.35 -8.31 20.54
N GLY A 236 -4.16 -9.62 20.69
CA GLY A 236 -4.61 -10.38 21.84
C GLY A 236 -6.07 -10.81 21.83
N GLU A 237 -6.87 -10.36 20.84
CA GLU A 237 -8.29 -10.72 20.73
C GLU A 237 -8.47 -12.17 20.26
N ARG A 238 -9.33 -12.92 20.97
CA ARG A 238 -9.66 -14.30 20.60
C ARG A 238 -10.57 -14.34 19.36
N LEU A 239 -10.16 -15.09 18.35
CA LEU A 239 -10.88 -15.26 17.09
C LEU A 239 -11.85 -16.47 17.18
N SER A 240 -13.03 -16.28 17.78
CA SER A 240 -13.96 -17.36 18.12
C SER A 240 -14.43 -18.20 16.90
N ARG A 241 -14.56 -17.58 15.72
CA ARG A 241 -15.01 -18.28 14.49
C ARG A 241 -13.86 -18.92 13.71
N ILE A 242 -12.64 -18.44 13.87
CA ILE A 242 -11.46 -18.86 13.10
C ILE A 242 -10.59 -19.77 13.96
N GLY A 243 -10.54 -19.50 15.25
CA GLY A 243 -9.63 -20.12 16.22
C GLY A 243 -8.33 -19.34 16.39
N GLY A 244 -7.72 -19.48 17.55
CA GLY A 244 -6.50 -18.74 17.90
C GLY A 244 -6.78 -17.34 18.41
N THR A 245 -5.73 -16.52 18.40
CA THR A 245 -5.72 -15.17 18.92
C THR A 245 -5.07 -14.25 17.89
N MET A 246 -5.64 -13.06 17.63
CA MET A 246 -5.01 -12.05 16.79
C MET A 246 -3.65 -11.68 17.38
N ASP A 247 -2.60 -11.76 16.57
CA ASP A 247 -1.23 -11.47 17.01
C ASP A 247 -0.78 -10.13 16.43
N LYS A 248 -0.27 -10.13 15.21
CA LYS A 248 0.15 -8.91 14.51
C LYS A 248 -0.94 -8.46 13.55
N ILE A 249 -1.15 -7.15 13.47
CA ILE A 249 -2.07 -6.52 12.51
C ILE A 249 -1.22 -5.68 11.56
N GLY A 250 -1.30 -5.94 10.25
CA GLY A 250 -0.62 -5.15 9.23
C GLY A 250 -1.47 -3.99 8.74
N GLU A 251 -0.88 -3.19 7.83
CA GLU A 251 -1.53 -1.99 7.31
C GLU A 251 -2.84 -2.30 6.58
N PRO A 252 -3.91 -1.54 6.86
CA PRO A 252 -5.21 -1.77 6.26
C PRO A 252 -5.34 -1.11 4.88
N ALA A 253 -6.22 -1.68 4.06
CA ALA A 253 -6.81 -1.05 2.89
C ALA A 253 -8.32 -0.92 3.09
N LEU A 254 -8.93 0.10 2.50
CA LEU A 254 -10.35 0.45 2.71
C LEU A 254 -11.02 0.71 1.36
N ASN A 255 -12.21 0.13 1.16
CA ASN A 255 -13.04 0.40 -0.01
C ASN A 255 -14.21 1.36 0.30
N ASN A 256 -14.95 1.75 -0.74
CA ASN A 256 -16.06 2.69 -0.62
C ASN A 256 -17.31 2.11 0.07
N SER A 257 -17.37 0.80 0.26
CA SER A 257 -18.40 0.12 1.06
C SER A 257 -18.08 0.07 2.55
N GLY A 258 -16.92 0.61 2.98
CA GLY A 258 -16.47 0.57 4.37
C GLY A 258 -15.90 -0.79 4.80
N VAL A 259 -15.54 -1.65 3.85
CA VAL A 259 -14.85 -2.92 4.11
C VAL A 259 -13.35 -2.66 4.22
N VAL A 260 -12.76 -3.13 5.32
CA VAL A 260 -11.33 -3.01 5.61
C VAL A 260 -10.65 -4.35 5.36
N ALA A 261 -9.71 -4.40 4.44
CA ALA A 261 -8.82 -5.54 4.24
C ALA A 261 -7.49 -5.32 4.97
N PHE A 262 -6.98 -6.34 5.64
CA PHE A 262 -5.68 -6.25 6.31
C PHE A 262 -5.02 -7.62 6.45
N PRO A 263 -3.70 -7.71 6.35
CA PRO A 263 -2.96 -8.92 6.70
C PRO A 263 -2.80 -9.01 8.22
N ALA A 264 -2.84 -10.21 8.76
CA ALA A 264 -2.57 -10.41 10.18
C ALA A 264 -1.97 -11.78 10.47
N ALA A 265 -1.20 -11.86 11.57
CA ALA A 265 -0.75 -13.11 12.17
C ALA A 265 -1.77 -13.64 13.19
N ILE A 266 -1.80 -14.95 13.37
CA ILE A 266 -2.65 -15.64 14.35
C ILE A 266 -1.79 -16.49 15.25
N PHE A 267 -1.87 -16.25 16.55
CA PHE A 267 -1.20 -17.06 17.56
C PHE A 267 -2.08 -18.23 17.98
N LYS A 268 -1.51 -19.45 17.98
CA LYS A 268 -2.20 -20.71 18.36
C LYS A 268 -3.52 -20.96 17.61
N GLY A 269 -3.60 -20.53 16.34
CA GLY A 269 -4.74 -20.79 15.47
C GLY A 269 -4.51 -21.98 14.54
N PRO A 270 -5.54 -22.36 13.75
CA PRO A 270 -5.44 -23.41 12.73
C PRO A 270 -4.59 -22.97 11.52
N VAL A 271 -4.40 -21.67 11.35
CA VAL A 271 -3.50 -21.04 10.37
C VAL A 271 -2.63 -20.03 11.09
N LEU A 272 -1.39 -19.83 10.62
CA LEU A 272 -0.43 -18.92 11.26
C LEU A 272 -0.68 -17.44 10.93
N GLY A 273 -1.47 -17.16 9.91
CA GLY A 273 -1.81 -15.82 9.47
C GLY A 273 -2.58 -15.85 8.18
N GLY A 274 -3.04 -14.69 7.74
CA GLY A 274 -3.83 -14.55 6.51
C GLY A 274 -4.26 -13.13 6.26
N ILE A 275 -5.09 -12.95 5.25
CA ILE A 275 -5.73 -11.70 4.94
C ILE A 275 -7.18 -11.75 5.40
N PHE A 276 -7.54 -10.74 6.17
CA PHE A 276 -8.84 -10.59 6.80
C PHE A 276 -9.62 -9.48 6.11
N LEU A 277 -10.94 -9.63 6.13
CA LEU A 277 -11.87 -8.55 5.84
C LEU A 277 -12.67 -8.25 7.11
N ALA A 278 -12.72 -6.96 7.46
CA ALA A 278 -13.50 -6.45 8.57
C ALA A 278 -14.50 -5.41 8.08
N GLY A 279 -15.75 -5.54 8.51
CA GLY A 279 -16.76 -4.51 8.42
C GLY A 279 -17.21 -4.11 9.82
N ALA A 280 -18.23 -3.24 9.92
CA ALA A 280 -18.73 -2.73 11.20
C ALA A 280 -19.14 -3.81 12.23
N ARG A 281 -19.49 -5.02 11.78
CA ARG A 281 -20.00 -6.13 12.64
C ARG A 281 -19.47 -7.50 12.27
N ASP A 282 -18.62 -7.61 11.28
CA ASP A 282 -18.11 -8.87 10.77
C ASP A 282 -16.59 -8.85 10.62
N LEU A 283 -15.94 -9.92 11.04
CA LEU A 283 -14.54 -10.19 10.84
C LEU A 283 -14.41 -11.58 10.25
N ARG A 284 -13.86 -11.69 9.05
CA ARG A 284 -13.69 -12.99 8.37
C ARG A 284 -12.27 -13.13 7.81
N LEU A 285 -11.74 -14.32 7.88
CA LEU A 285 -10.54 -14.72 7.18
C LEU A 285 -10.90 -14.97 5.71
N LEU A 286 -10.31 -14.20 4.80
CA LEU A 286 -10.52 -14.38 3.37
C LEU A 286 -9.60 -15.46 2.81
N VAL A 287 -8.31 -15.39 3.13
CA VAL A 287 -7.30 -16.37 2.70
C VAL A 287 -6.27 -16.57 3.81
N GLY A 288 -5.90 -17.82 4.07
CA GLY A 288 -4.98 -18.21 5.13
C GLY A 288 -3.69 -18.84 4.62
N ALA A 289 -2.63 -18.79 5.41
CA ALA A 289 -1.44 -19.61 5.18
C ALA A 289 -1.83 -21.10 5.17
N GLY A 290 -1.33 -21.83 4.16
CA GLY A 290 -1.73 -23.22 3.90
C GLY A 290 -2.83 -23.38 2.85
N ASP A 291 -3.53 -22.31 2.45
CA ASP A 291 -4.49 -22.38 1.35
C ASP A 291 -3.75 -22.61 0.02
N ARG A 292 -4.45 -23.22 -0.95
CA ARG A 292 -3.89 -23.51 -2.26
C ARG A 292 -4.38 -22.51 -3.29
N VAL A 293 -3.45 -22.09 -4.15
CA VAL A 293 -3.77 -21.31 -5.35
C VAL A 293 -4.14 -22.21 -6.52
N PRO A 294 -4.70 -21.70 -7.64
CA PRO A 294 -5.15 -22.50 -8.77
C PRO A 294 -4.12 -23.46 -9.35
N SER A 295 -2.84 -23.12 -9.35
CA SER A 295 -1.76 -24.03 -9.77
C SER A 295 -1.51 -25.22 -8.84
N GLY A 296 -2.17 -25.25 -7.66
CA GLY A 296 -1.99 -26.24 -6.62
C GLY A 296 -0.86 -25.91 -5.64
N ALA A 297 -0.09 -24.86 -5.86
CA ALA A 297 0.92 -24.41 -4.91
C ALA A 297 0.27 -23.90 -3.60
N MET A 298 0.99 -24.01 -2.51
CA MET A 298 0.49 -23.63 -1.18
C MET A 298 1.00 -22.27 -0.77
N ILE A 299 0.15 -21.41 -0.24
CA ILE A 299 0.55 -20.12 0.33
C ILE A 299 1.31 -20.39 1.63
N LEU A 300 2.57 -20.00 1.66
CA LEU A 300 3.44 -20.14 2.84
C LEU A 300 3.35 -18.93 3.76
N ARG A 301 3.33 -17.74 3.18
CA ARG A 301 3.23 -16.45 3.90
C ARG A 301 2.76 -15.35 2.96
N PHE A 302 2.31 -14.24 3.54
CA PHE A 302 1.82 -13.03 2.85
C PHE A 302 2.86 -11.91 2.94
N SER A 303 2.75 -10.93 2.05
CA SER A 303 3.35 -9.60 2.25
C SER A 303 2.58 -8.84 3.34
N GLU A 304 3.20 -7.79 3.87
CA GLU A 304 2.63 -6.98 4.95
C GLU A 304 1.57 -5.98 4.46
N LEU A 305 1.41 -5.84 3.15
CA LEU A 305 0.57 -4.81 2.52
C LEU A 305 -0.45 -5.46 1.58
N VAL A 306 -1.67 -4.93 1.61
CA VAL A 306 -2.76 -5.35 0.74
C VAL A 306 -3.42 -4.13 0.08
N ALA A 307 -4.15 -4.34 -1.01
CA ALA A 307 -5.06 -3.35 -1.57
C ALA A 307 -6.42 -4.00 -1.80
N ILE A 308 -7.49 -3.22 -1.74
CA ILE A 308 -8.87 -3.67 -1.94
C ILE A 308 -9.57 -2.77 -2.95
N ASP A 309 -10.40 -3.35 -3.83
CA ASP A 309 -11.33 -2.63 -4.70
C ASP A 309 -12.76 -2.59 -4.13
N ASP A 310 -13.65 -1.90 -4.84
CA ASP A 310 -15.04 -1.72 -4.37
C ASP A 310 -15.91 -2.97 -4.52
N GLU A 311 -15.43 -3.99 -5.20
CA GLU A 311 -16.04 -5.31 -5.36
C GLU A 311 -15.49 -6.34 -4.35
N ASP A 312 -14.81 -5.90 -3.28
CA ASP A 312 -14.12 -6.74 -2.30
C ASP A 312 -13.00 -7.61 -2.91
N GLY A 313 -12.51 -7.25 -4.08
CA GLY A 313 -11.31 -7.84 -4.69
C GLY A 313 -10.06 -7.31 -4.03
N ILE A 314 -9.16 -8.20 -3.59
CA ILE A 314 -7.90 -7.81 -2.96
C ILE A 314 -6.71 -8.17 -3.83
N ALA A 315 -5.67 -7.33 -3.84
CA ALA A 315 -4.35 -7.65 -4.38
C ALA A 315 -3.33 -7.74 -3.25
N PHE A 316 -2.48 -8.74 -3.30
CA PHE A 316 -1.45 -8.97 -2.28
C PHE A 316 -0.27 -9.76 -2.82
N GLY A 317 0.88 -9.57 -2.20
CA GLY A 317 2.06 -10.39 -2.43
C GLY A 317 2.04 -11.64 -1.54
N ALA A 318 2.57 -12.74 -2.04
CA ALA A 318 2.69 -13.98 -1.29
C ALA A 318 3.95 -14.76 -1.68
N TYR A 319 4.31 -15.72 -0.83
CA TYR A 319 5.29 -16.77 -1.14
C TYR A 319 4.56 -18.08 -1.30
N LEU A 320 4.72 -18.71 -2.44
CA LEU A 320 4.10 -19.98 -2.80
C LEU A 320 5.10 -21.13 -2.68
N GLY A 321 4.70 -22.19 -1.99
CA GLY A 321 5.46 -23.43 -1.88
C GLY A 321 5.00 -24.44 -2.91
N ALA A 322 5.92 -24.88 -3.78
CA ALA A 322 5.74 -25.99 -4.70
C ALA A 322 7.07 -26.69 -4.93
N ASP A 323 7.08 -28.02 -4.99
CA ASP A 323 8.26 -28.85 -5.30
C ASP A 323 9.48 -28.55 -4.41
N GLY A 324 9.26 -28.27 -3.13
CA GLY A 324 10.30 -27.94 -2.16
C GLY A 324 10.96 -26.57 -2.34
N ARG A 325 10.38 -25.69 -3.16
CA ARG A 325 10.85 -24.32 -3.41
C ARG A 325 9.79 -23.30 -3.04
N ALA A 326 10.23 -22.17 -2.53
CA ALA A 326 9.38 -20.99 -2.35
C ALA A 326 9.59 -20.04 -3.52
N ARG A 327 8.49 -19.49 -4.08
CA ARG A 327 8.49 -18.50 -5.15
C ARG A 327 7.65 -17.31 -4.73
N GLU A 328 8.10 -16.12 -5.06
CA GLU A 328 7.29 -14.92 -4.90
C GLU A 328 6.15 -14.92 -5.92
N ALA A 329 5.01 -14.36 -5.50
CA ALA A 329 3.85 -14.21 -6.37
C ALA A 329 3.05 -12.95 -6.03
N VAL A 330 2.39 -12.42 -7.04
CA VAL A 330 1.30 -11.46 -6.93
C VAL A 330 0.00 -12.22 -7.13
N LEU A 331 -0.87 -12.15 -6.15
CA LEU A 331 -2.16 -12.83 -6.14
C LEU A 331 -3.31 -11.81 -6.10
N ARG A 332 -4.45 -12.21 -6.63
CA ARG A 332 -5.72 -11.56 -6.40
C ARG A 332 -6.66 -12.54 -5.72
N GLY A 333 -7.37 -12.07 -4.69
CA GLY A 333 -8.42 -12.82 -3.98
C GLY A 333 -9.69 -12.01 -3.91
N GLY A 334 -10.81 -12.66 -3.69
CA GLY A 334 -12.10 -11.98 -3.56
C GLY A 334 -13.26 -12.97 -3.53
N PRO A 335 -14.51 -12.49 -3.73
CA PRO A 335 -15.70 -13.34 -3.76
C PRO A 335 -15.60 -14.49 -4.77
N ASP A 336 -14.90 -14.27 -5.87
CA ASP A 336 -14.75 -15.24 -6.97
C ASP A 336 -13.59 -16.23 -6.74
N GLY A 337 -12.87 -16.13 -5.64
CA GLY A 337 -11.76 -17.03 -5.28
C GLY A 337 -10.38 -16.41 -5.46
N LEU A 338 -9.35 -17.27 -5.55
CA LEU A 338 -7.95 -16.88 -5.70
C LEU A 338 -7.51 -16.99 -7.16
N VAL A 339 -6.69 -16.01 -7.60
CA VAL A 339 -6.08 -15.98 -8.93
C VAL A 339 -4.60 -15.62 -8.81
N GLU A 340 -3.75 -16.32 -9.57
CA GLU A 340 -2.33 -16.00 -9.71
C GLU A 340 -2.16 -14.96 -10.83
N ILE A 341 -1.78 -13.73 -10.46
CA ILE A 341 -1.54 -12.65 -11.43
C ILE A 341 -0.15 -12.76 -12.02
N ALA A 342 0.85 -12.98 -11.17
CA ALA A 342 2.25 -13.16 -11.59
C ALA A 342 2.99 -14.04 -10.59
N VAL A 343 3.90 -14.89 -11.09
CA VAL A 343 4.70 -15.81 -10.27
C VAL A 343 6.16 -15.73 -10.70
N GLU A 344 7.08 -15.72 -9.76
CA GLU A 344 8.53 -15.74 -10.01
C GLU A 344 8.91 -16.89 -10.94
N GLY A 345 9.69 -16.59 -11.99
CA GLY A 345 10.09 -17.52 -13.04
C GLY A 345 9.13 -17.61 -14.22
N ALA A 346 7.88 -17.13 -14.11
CA ALA A 346 6.96 -17.07 -15.24
C ALA A 346 7.39 -16.01 -16.28
N VAL A 347 6.97 -16.21 -17.54
CA VAL A 347 7.25 -15.26 -18.63
C VAL A 347 6.46 -13.97 -18.38
N ALA A 348 7.15 -12.84 -18.38
CA ALA A 348 6.54 -11.53 -18.23
C ALA A 348 6.01 -10.99 -19.57
N PRO A 349 4.87 -10.27 -19.59
CA PRO A 349 4.39 -9.59 -20.78
C PRO A 349 5.46 -8.67 -21.39
N GLY A 350 5.65 -8.77 -22.70
CA GLY A 350 6.66 -8.00 -23.43
C GLY A 350 8.11 -8.50 -23.27
N GLY A 351 8.31 -9.71 -22.71
CA GLY A 351 9.59 -10.43 -22.65
C GLY A 351 10.28 -10.37 -21.30
N GLY A 352 11.19 -11.32 -21.09
CA GLY A 352 11.83 -11.61 -19.81
C GLY A 352 11.01 -12.54 -18.93
N ARG A 353 11.53 -12.83 -17.73
CA ARG A 353 10.85 -13.61 -16.68
C ARG A 353 10.82 -12.80 -15.40
N TYR A 354 9.76 -12.96 -14.62
CA TYR A 354 9.70 -12.35 -13.30
C TYR A 354 10.79 -12.91 -12.39
N ALA A 355 11.59 -12.06 -11.79
CA ALA A 355 12.68 -12.39 -10.87
C ALA A 355 12.41 -12.00 -9.42
N GLY A 356 11.34 -11.25 -9.18
CA GLY A 356 10.87 -10.80 -7.88
C GLY A 356 9.88 -9.65 -8.06
N PHE A 357 9.17 -9.29 -6.99
CA PHE A 357 8.11 -8.29 -7.02
C PHE A 357 8.37 -7.16 -6.03
N GLY A 358 7.77 -6.01 -6.30
CA GLY A 358 7.75 -4.88 -5.38
C GLY A 358 6.93 -5.19 -4.12
N PRO A 359 7.06 -4.35 -3.09
CA PRO A 359 6.53 -4.64 -1.76
C PRO A 359 5.00 -4.65 -1.70
N TRP A 360 4.33 -3.95 -2.60
CA TRP A 360 2.90 -3.70 -2.54
C TRP A 360 2.23 -3.77 -3.92
N PRO A 361 1.64 -4.90 -4.32
CA PRO A 361 0.72 -4.91 -5.44
C PRO A 361 -0.57 -4.18 -5.06
N THR A 362 -1.08 -3.35 -5.96
CA THR A 362 -2.31 -2.59 -5.77
C THR A 362 -3.41 -3.07 -6.69
N VAL A 363 -4.65 -2.80 -6.33
CA VAL A 363 -5.82 -3.03 -7.17
C VAL A 363 -6.66 -1.76 -7.23
N GLY A 364 -7.13 -1.44 -8.41
CA GLY A 364 -8.06 -0.34 -8.67
C GLY A 364 -9.40 -0.85 -9.17
N PRO A 365 -10.34 0.06 -9.44
CA PRO A 365 -11.66 -0.27 -9.94
C PRO A 365 -11.65 -1.19 -11.16
N GLY A 366 -12.58 -2.13 -11.20
CA GLY A 366 -12.65 -3.17 -12.25
C GLY A 366 -11.55 -4.24 -12.13
N GLY A 367 -10.91 -4.37 -10.97
CA GLY A 367 -9.93 -5.40 -10.67
C GLY A 367 -8.58 -5.24 -11.41
N VAL A 368 -8.28 -4.04 -11.90
CA VAL A 368 -6.97 -3.74 -12.50
C VAL A 368 -5.90 -3.83 -11.42
N THR A 369 -5.05 -4.84 -11.52
CA THR A 369 -3.94 -5.04 -10.58
C THR A 369 -2.68 -4.37 -11.14
N ALA A 370 -1.92 -3.66 -10.30
CA ALA A 370 -0.65 -3.06 -10.68
C ALA A 370 0.45 -3.45 -9.70
N PHE A 371 1.67 -3.63 -10.21
CA PHE A 371 2.85 -3.95 -9.42
C PHE A 371 4.14 -3.61 -10.18
N ILE A 372 5.24 -3.51 -9.44
CA ILE A 372 6.59 -3.43 -9.98
C ILE A 372 7.24 -4.80 -9.89
N ALA A 373 7.98 -5.21 -10.91
CA ALA A 373 8.73 -6.45 -10.90
C ALA A 373 10.16 -6.26 -11.41
N ALA A 374 11.06 -7.06 -10.83
CA ALA A 374 12.37 -7.32 -11.40
C ALA A 374 12.25 -8.38 -12.50
N LEU A 375 13.07 -8.26 -13.53
CA LEU A 375 13.05 -9.14 -14.68
C LEU A 375 14.44 -9.77 -14.93
N ASP A 376 14.44 -11.06 -15.21
CA ASP A 376 15.56 -11.76 -15.79
C ASP A 376 15.38 -11.81 -17.32
N GLY A 377 16.29 -11.15 -18.03
CA GLY A 377 16.16 -10.95 -19.48
C GLY A 377 15.11 -9.88 -19.81
N GLY A 378 14.87 -9.66 -21.10
CA GLY A 378 13.92 -8.62 -21.55
C GLY A 378 14.56 -7.25 -21.73
N PRO A 379 13.73 -6.20 -21.97
CA PRO A 379 14.22 -4.89 -22.40
C PRO A 379 14.77 -4.01 -21.26
N GLY A 380 14.62 -4.42 -20.01
CA GLY A 380 15.17 -3.73 -18.84
C GLY A 380 15.02 -4.56 -17.57
N PRO A 381 15.81 -4.24 -16.52
CA PRO A 381 15.86 -5.06 -15.29
C PRO A 381 14.65 -4.84 -14.37
N LEU A 382 13.94 -3.74 -14.50
CA LEU A 382 12.77 -3.37 -13.70
C LEU A 382 11.67 -2.83 -14.60
N ALA A 383 10.43 -3.20 -14.31
CA ALA A 383 9.27 -2.73 -15.05
C ALA A 383 8.03 -2.63 -14.14
N ALA A 384 7.13 -1.70 -14.48
CA ALA A 384 5.80 -1.62 -13.93
C ALA A 384 4.81 -2.36 -14.83
N PHE A 385 3.93 -3.10 -14.20
CA PHE A 385 2.89 -3.88 -14.85
C PHE A 385 1.52 -3.44 -14.35
N ALA A 386 0.53 -3.46 -15.23
CA ALA A 386 -0.87 -3.27 -14.86
C ALA A 386 -1.79 -3.99 -15.83
N GLY A 387 -2.93 -4.45 -15.34
CA GLY A 387 -3.95 -5.11 -16.14
C GLY A 387 -4.94 -5.91 -15.34
N ALA A 388 -5.99 -6.37 -16.02
CA ALA A 388 -6.90 -7.36 -15.48
C ALA A 388 -6.29 -8.77 -15.54
N THR A 389 -6.89 -9.71 -14.83
CA THR A 389 -6.50 -11.12 -14.90
C THR A 389 -6.53 -11.62 -16.34
N GLY A 390 -5.38 -12.16 -16.81
CA GLY A 390 -5.25 -12.67 -18.19
C GLY A 390 -4.92 -11.60 -19.25
N ASP A 391 -4.96 -10.31 -18.92
CA ASP A 391 -4.55 -9.19 -19.79
C ASP A 391 -3.55 -8.26 -19.09
N MET A 392 -2.57 -8.86 -18.42
CA MET A 392 -1.49 -8.10 -17.79
C MET A 392 -0.57 -7.52 -18.85
N ARG A 393 -0.24 -6.24 -18.73
CA ARG A 393 0.63 -5.51 -19.67
C ARG A 393 1.78 -4.86 -18.94
N ARG A 394 2.92 -4.77 -19.62
CA ARG A 394 4.02 -3.93 -19.17
C ARG A 394 3.71 -2.48 -19.54
N VAL A 395 3.69 -1.61 -18.54
CA VAL A 395 3.28 -0.20 -18.66
C VAL A 395 4.48 0.72 -18.82
N ALA A 396 5.57 0.40 -18.12
CA ALA A 396 6.79 1.19 -18.11
C ALA A 396 8.01 0.29 -17.84
N THR A 397 9.15 0.62 -18.43
CA THR A 397 10.40 -0.10 -18.24
C THR A 397 11.53 0.87 -17.90
N MET A 398 12.39 0.50 -16.97
CA MET A 398 13.61 1.26 -16.68
C MET A 398 14.43 1.46 -17.96
N GLY A 399 14.82 2.70 -18.24
CA GLY A 399 15.58 3.09 -19.44
C GLY A 399 14.73 3.35 -20.69
N GLU A 400 13.42 3.14 -20.65
CA GLU A 400 12.50 3.46 -21.75
C GLU A 400 12.47 4.97 -22.01
N THR A 401 12.43 5.37 -23.29
CA THR A 401 12.35 6.78 -23.68
C THR A 401 10.92 7.30 -23.53
N LEU A 402 10.76 8.41 -22.84
CA LEU A 402 9.48 9.06 -22.62
C LEU A 402 9.01 9.82 -23.87
N PRO A 403 7.70 9.91 -24.13
CA PRO A 403 7.16 10.85 -25.08
C PRO A 403 7.55 12.29 -24.69
N GLY A 404 8.23 13.00 -25.59
CA GLY A 404 8.74 14.35 -25.31
C GLY A 404 10.20 14.41 -24.85
N GLY A 405 10.90 13.28 -24.80
CA GLY A 405 12.33 13.17 -24.46
C GLY A 405 12.56 12.77 -23.00
N GLY A 406 13.81 12.44 -22.70
CA GLY A 406 14.18 11.87 -21.41
C GLY A 406 13.95 10.34 -21.36
N ARG A 407 14.41 9.73 -20.27
CA ARG A 407 14.27 8.29 -20.03
C ARG A 407 13.67 8.05 -18.65
N ILE A 408 12.92 6.93 -18.53
CA ILE A 408 12.49 6.44 -17.24
C ILE A 408 13.75 6.04 -16.46
N GLY A 409 13.98 6.71 -15.35
CA GLY A 409 15.06 6.41 -14.44
C GLY A 409 14.90 5.06 -13.75
N ARG A 410 15.74 4.78 -12.78
CA ARG A 410 15.61 3.60 -11.92
C ARG A 410 14.32 3.74 -11.09
N PHE A 411 13.53 2.68 -11.03
CA PHE A 411 12.44 2.64 -10.04
C PHE A 411 13.03 2.78 -8.63
N ALA A 412 12.38 3.55 -7.79
CA ALA A 412 12.77 3.67 -6.40
C ALA A 412 12.73 2.29 -5.71
N LEU A 413 13.58 2.07 -4.71
CA LEU A 413 13.73 0.77 -4.06
C LEU A 413 12.41 0.19 -3.54
N ASN A 414 11.58 1.06 -2.99
CA ASN A 414 10.28 0.72 -2.42
C ASN A 414 9.14 1.35 -3.22
N ALA A 415 9.34 1.61 -4.53
CA ALA A 415 8.30 2.18 -5.38
C ALA A 415 7.13 1.22 -5.53
N VAL A 416 5.94 1.77 -5.39
CA VAL A 416 4.67 1.07 -5.58
C VAL A 416 4.05 1.57 -6.88
N ALA A 417 3.62 0.65 -7.73
CA ALA A 417 2.76 0.98 -8.86
C ALA A 417 1.33 1.02 -8.37
N VAL A 418 0.74 2.22 -8.31
CA VAL A 418 -0.62 2.41 -7.79
C VAL A 418 -1.62 2.42 -8.93
N ALA A 419 -2.51 1.43 -8.94
CA ALA A 419 -3.65 1.39 -9.84
C ALA A 419 -4.74 2.36 -9.37
N GLY A 420 -5.22 3.18 -10.28
CA GLY A 420 -6.31 4.11 -10.04
C GLY A 420 -7.48 3.92 -11.00
N PRO A 421 -8.53 4.73 -10.86
CA PRO A 421 -9.72 4.67 -11.71
C PRO A 421 -9.41 4.80 -13.20
N GLY A 422 -10.18 4.12 -14.05
CA GLY A 422 -10.05 4.19 -15.51
C GLY A 422 -8.73 3.66 -16.07
N GLY A 423 -8.05 2.73 -15.35
CA GLY A 423 -6.78 2.16 -15.76
C GLY A 423 -5.60 3.14 -15.62
N THR A 424 -5.75 4.20 -14.81
CA THR A 424 -4.64 5.08 -14.45
C THR A 424 -3.61 4.33 -13.63
N LEU A 425 -2.36 4.77 -13.71
CA LEU A 425 -1.24 4.18 -12.98
C LEU A 425 -0.26 5.26 -12.57
N THR A 426 0.21 5.22 -11.33
CA THR A 426 1.34 6.04 -10.88
C THR A 426 2.49 5.18 -10.37
N PHE A 427 3.70 5.69 -10.46
CA PHE A 427 4.90 5.12 -9.84
C PHE A 427 6.01 6.15 -9.71
N ALA A 428 6.97 5.92 -8.82
CA ALA A 428 8.11 6.81 -8.59
C ALA A 428 9.41 6.22 -9.12
N THR A 429 10.30 7.10 -9.61
CA THR A 429 11.67 6.76 -10.01
C THR A 429 12.69 7.63 -9.30
N MET A 430 13.90 7.12 -9.18
CA MET A 430 15.06 7.81 -8.64
C MET A 430 16.05 8.13 -9.75
N ALA A 431 16.79 9.21 -9.60
CA ALA A 431 17.94 9.54 -10.44
C ALA A 431 19.01 8.44 -10.34
N GLU A 432 19.55 7.99 -11.48
CA GLU A 432 20.69 7.07 -11.53
C GLU A 432 22.02 7.81 -11.63
N LYS A 433 21.99 8.99 -12.23
CA LYS A 433 23.16 9.82 -12.52
C LYS A 433 22.97 11.20 -11.96
N GLU A 434 24.08 11.85 -11.62
CA GLU A 434 24.09 13.25 -11.26
C GLU A 434 23.46 14.09 -12.40
N GLY A 435 22.45 14.89 -12.05
CA GLY A 435 21.70 15.72 -13.01
C GLY A 435 20.41 15.06 -13.55
N GLU A 436 20.14 13.79 -13.28
CA GLU A 436 18.84 13.20 -13.56
C GLU A 436 17.84 13.54 -12.44
N PRO A 437 16.56 13.85 -12.75
CA PRO A 437 15.58 14.13 -11.72
C PRO A 437 15.01 12.85 -11.09
N ASN A 438 14.78 12.88 -9.78
CA ASN A 438 13.76 12.01 -9.18
C ASN A 438 12.40 12.42 -9.73
N ALA A 439 11.50 11.50 -9.99
CA ALA A 439 10.20 11.82 -10.57
C ALA A 439 9.09 10.87 -10.11
N ILE A 440 7.88 11.40 -10.09
CA ILE A 440 6.65 10.61 -10.04
C ILE A 440 6.03 10.68 -11.41
N TYR A 441 5.70 9.52 -11.97
CA TYR A 441 5.07 9.37 -13.26
C TYR A 441 3.61 8.95 -13.11
N CYS A 442 2.78 9.38 -14.06
CA CYS A 442 1.41 8.91 -14.21
C CYS A 442 1.14 8.53 -15.66
N ARG A 443 0.48 7.40 -15.84
CA ARG A 443 -0.30 7.12 -17.03
C ARG A 443 -1.75 7.49 -16.71
N CYS A 444 -2.11 8.73 -16.97
CA CYS A 444 -3.41 9.31 -16.64
C CYS A 444 -4.04 9.90 -17.91
N PRO A 445 -5.38 9.93 -18.02
CA PRO A 445 -6.05 10.68 -19.06
C PRO A 445 -5.57 12.15 -19.06
N VAL A 446 -5.44 12.73 -20.23
CA VAL A 446 -5.20 14.16 -20.33
C VAL A 446 -6.51 14.85 -19.97
N VAL A 447 -6.59 15.47 -18.81
CA VAL A 447 -7.73 16.32 -18.45
C VAL A 447 -7.70 17.48 -19.42
N ALA A 448 -8.69 17.57 -20.33
CA ALA A 448 -8.86 18.72 -21.20
C ALA A 448 -9.06 19.97 -20.31
N LYS A 449 -8.33 21.04 -20.67
CA LYS A 449 -8.41 22.34 -19.98
C LYS A 449 -9.79 22.98 -20.18
#